data_e97cfaf409e6069d67b3496f0092812c
#
_entry.id   e97cfaf409e6069d67b3496f0092812c
#
_cell.length_a   1.000
_cell.length_b   1.000
_cell.length_c   1.000
_cell.angle_alpha   90.00
_cell.angle_beta   90.00
_cell.angle_gamma   90.00
#
_symmetry.space_group_name_H-M   'P 1'
#
loop_
_entity.id
_entity.type
_entity.pdbx_description
1 polymer ?
#
loop_
_entity_poly.entity_id
_entity_poly.type
_entity_poly.pdbx_seq_one_letter_code
_entity_poly.pdbx_strand_id
1 'polypeptide(L)'
;METIASFNKIFEQLQNEITASKSCILIAVAWFTNKDLLGLLVDKVKVGVQVKIIVSDDIVNKRLNFNEFVKIGGDYQIIQSYQDKFMHNKFAIFDNKKVITGSYNWTYSAEYNNLESVIISRDENLIKQFNIRFKQLFEKSVPPNKLTTKLLIDSGADKSEKEFVELENELKEDLLKAWEESGKIDKKLQNKFIIDFIENYGAIGACKRLMSTGLERIQNGFIKMWELNRIDLTFESIIVKNKYKNLLDDKTITLATERLKKFQKST
;
A
#
# COMPACT_ATOMS: atom_id res chain seq x y z
N MET A 1 -27.66 -11.30 19.34
CA MET A 1 -26.64 -11.34 18.26
C MET A 1 -25.39 -10.68 18.77
N GLU A 2 -24.25 -11.30 18.61
CA GLU A 2 -23.01 -10.79 19.19
C GLU A 2 -22.34 -9.82 18.22
N THR A 3 -22.14 -8.60 18.67
CA THR A 3 -21.29 -7.59 17.98
C THR A 3 -20.27 -7.12 19.00
N ILE A 4 -18.97 -7.25 18.67
CA ILE A 4 -17.87 -6.90 19.56
C ILE A 4 -16.91 -5.95 18.85
N ALA A 5 -16.29 -5.05 19.61
CA ALA A 5 -15.16 -4.25 19.15
C ALA A 5 -13.86 -4.98 19.52
N SER A 6 -12.85 -4.90 18.65
CA SER A 6 -11.53 -5.43 18.91
C SER A 6 -10.46 -4.41 18.50
N PHE A 7 -9.43 -4.30 19.33
CA PHE A 7 -8.34 -3.35 19.20
C PHE A 7 -6.97 -4.02 19.13
N ASN A 8 -6.93 -5.34 19.36
CA ASN A 8 -5.71 -6.12 19.42
C ASN A 8 -5.88 -7.43 18.64
N LYS A 9 -4.76 -8.00 18.16
CA LYS A 9 -4.75 -9.32 17.50
C LYS A 9 -5.71 -9.41 16.31
N ILE A 10 -5.88 -8.31 15.57
CA ILE A 10 -6.81 -8.25 14.44
C ILE A 10 -6.38 -9.23 13.35
N PHE A 11 -5.09 -9.33 13.09
CA PHE A 11 -4.52 -10.30 12.17
C PHE A 11 -4.88 -11.75 12.52
N GLU A 12 -4.71 -12.15 13.80
CA GLU A 12 -5.08 -13.51 14.27
C GLU A 12 -6.59 -13.77 14.07
N GLN A 13 -7.42 -12.76 14.31
CA GLN A 13 -8.87 -12.87 14.11
C GLN A 13 -9.22 -13.08 12.63
N LEU A 14 -8.59 -12.32 11.73
CA LEU A 14 -8.75 -12.50 10.28
C LEU A 14 -8.28 -13.89 9.84
N GLN A 15 -7.12 -14.35 10.31
CA GLN A 15 -6.61 -15.71 10.02
C GLN A 15 -7.62 -16.78 10.45
N ASN A 16 -8.16 -16.66 11.67
CA ASN A 16 -9.14 -17.61 12.21
C ASN A 16 -10.42 -17.65 11.36
N GLU A 17 -10.94 -16.48 10.95
CA GLU A 17 -12.15 -16.42 10.13
C GLU A 17 -11.92 -16.93 8.72
N ILE A 18 -10.77 -16.58 8.09
CA ILE A 18 -10.38 -17.15 6.80
C ILE A 18 -10.30 -18.67 6.90
N THR A 19 -9.60 -19.17 7.92
CA THR A 19 -9.41 -20.62 8.13
C THR A 19 -10.72 -21.36 8.38
N ALA A 20 -11.64 -20.75 9.11
CA ALA A 20 -12.94 -21.34 9.43
C ALA A 20 -13.95 -21.31 8.27
N SER A 21 -13.78 -20.43 7.29
CA SER A 21 -14.71 -20.24 6.16
C SER A 21 -14.81 -21.49 5.28
N LYS A 22 -16.04 -21.80 4.86
CA LYS A 22 -16.37 -23.03 4.10
C LYS A 22 -17.05 -22.77 2.78
N SER A 23 -17.65 -21.60 2.56
CA SER A 23 -18.43 -21.30 1.35
C SER A 23 -17.93 -20.09 0.61
N CYS A 24 -17.82 -18.94 1.26
CA CYS A 24 -17.39 -17.71 0.59
C CYS A 24 -16.68 -16.73 1.52
N ILE A 25 -15.76 -15.96 0.93
CA ILE A 25 -15.08 -14.82 1.57
C ILE A 25 -15.14 -13.64 0.61
N LEU A 26 -15.75 -12.53 1.05
CA LEU A 26 -15.88 -11.31 0.26
C LEU A 26 -15.10 -10.19 0.96
N ILE A 27 -14.11 -9.62 0.30
CA ILE A 27 -13.17 -8.65 0.88
C ILE A 27 -13.23 -7.37 0.08
N ALA A 28 -13.46 -6.23 0.75
CA ALA A 28 -13.29 -4.90 0.19
C ALA A 28 -12.36 -4.10 1.10
N VAL A 29 -11.13 -3.88 0.68
CA VAL A 29 -10.11 -3.21 1.48
C VAL A 29 -9.29 -2.27 0.60
N ALA A 30 -9.03 -1.06 1.10
CA ALA A 30 -8.28 -0.07 0.32
C ALA A 30 -6.88 -0.57 -0.06
N TRP A 31 -6.15 -1.13 0.91
CA TRP A 31 -4.79 -1.63 0.71
C TRP A 31 -4.63 -3.06 1.22
N PHE A 32 -4.12 -3.94 0.34
CA PHE A 32 -3.85 -5.34 0.64
C PHE A 32 -2.43 -5.71 0.20
N THR A 33 -1.51 -5.78 1.15
CA THR A 33 -0.09 -6.14 0.90
C THR A 33 0.41 -7.28 1.78
N ASN A 34 -0.42 -7.81 2.67
CA ASN A 34 -0.06 -8.89 3.58
C ASN A 34 -0.04 -10.24 2.85
N LYS A 35 1.16 -10.82 2.68
CA LYS A 35 1.38 -12.09 1.97
C LYS A 35 0.79 -13.28 2.71
N ASP A 36 0.79 -13.26 4.04
CA ASP A 36 0.31 -14.38 4.86
C ASP A 36 -1.20 -14.52 4.73
N LEU A 37 -1.94 -13.40 4.79
CA LEU A 37 -3.37 -13.40 4.54
C LEU A 37 -3.71 -13.85 3.11
N LEU A 38 -2.94 -13.41 2.10
CA LEU A 38 -3.14 -13.88 0.72
C LEU A 38 -2.89 -15.38 0.59
N GLY A 39 -1.84 -15.90 1.24
CA GLY A 39 -1.55 -17.34 1.27
C GLY A 39 -2.73 -18.16 1.79
N LEU A 40 -3.33 -17.76 2.90
CA LEU A 40 -4.53 -18.41 3.44
C LEU A 40 -5.72 -18.35 2.48
N LEU A 41 -5.92 -17.23 1.79
CA LEU A 41 -6.99 -17.10 0.79
C LEU A 41 -6.75 -17.98 -0.44
N VAL A 42 -5.49 -18.12 -0.89
CA VAL A 42 -5.08 -19.06 -1.94
C VAL A 42 -5.43 -20.49 -1.53
N ASP A 43 -5.12 -20.89 -0.30
CA ASP A 43 -5.45 -22.23 0.19
C ASP A 43 -6.98 -22.46 0.26
N LYS A 44 -7.76 -21.42 0.59
CA LYS A 44 -9.22 -21.49 0.57
C LYS A 44 -9.78 -21.67 -0.84
N VAL A 45 -9.26 -20.96 -1.83
CA VAL A 45 -9.67 -21.16 -3.23
C VAL A 45 -9.36 -22.57 -3.70
N LYS A 46 -8.17 -23.12 -3.34
CA LYS A 46 -7.78 -24.51 -3.70
C LYS A 46 -8.75 -25.57 -3.17
N VAL A 47 -9.40 -25.31 -2.03
CA VAL A 47 -10.40 -26.22 -1.44
C VAL A 47 -11.84 -25.87 -1.81
N GLY A 48 -12.06 -24.99 -2.82
CA GLY A 48 -13.36 -24.69 -3.38
C GLY A 48 -14.15 -23.57 -2.68
N VAL A 49 -13.57 -22.84 -1.74
CA VAL A 49 -14.20 -21.65 -1.16
C VAL A 49 -14.17 -20.51 -2.18
N GLN A 50 -15.33 -19.88 -2.41
CA GLN A 50 -15.40 -18.72 -3.29
C GLN A 50 -14.76 -17.49 -2.62
N VAL A 51 -13.67 -16.97 -3.16
CA VAL A 51 -12.99 -15.80 -2.61
C VAL A 51 -13.01 -14.66 -3.62
N LYS A 52 -13.53 -13.50 -3.21
CA LYS A 52 -13.56 -12.27 -4.00
C LYS A 52 -12.89 -11.14 -3.24
N ILE A 53 -11.94 -10.47 -3.90
CA ILE A 53 -11.17 -9.37 -3.34
C ILE A 53 -11.37 -8.12 -4.20
N ILE A 54 -11.72 -7.01 -3.57
CA ILE A 54 -11.78 -5.69 -4.19
C ILE A 54 -10.79 -4.78 -3.47
N VAL A 55 -9.89 -4.16 -4.22
CA VAL A 55 -8.95 -3.16 -3.70
C VAL A 55 -9.11 -1.82 -4.44
N SER A 56 -8.54 -0.76 -3.88
CA SER A 56 -8.42 0.52 -4.58
C SER A 56 -7.35 0.45 -5.69
N ASP A 57 -7.51 1.25 -6.73
CA ASP A 57 -6.46 1.53 -7.71
C ASP A 57 -5.40 2.41 -7.06
N ASP A 58 -4.48 1.77 -6.38
CA ASP A 58 -3.37 2.40 -5.67
C ASP A 58 -2.09 1.59 -5.90
N ILE A 59 -0.98 2.29 -6.08
CA ILE A 59 0.33 1.67 -6.29
C ILE A 59 0.74 0.75 -5.13
N VAL A 60 0.23 1.01 -3.92
CA VAL A 60 0.44 0.15 -2.75
C VAL A 60 -0.02 -1.28 -3.03
N ASN A 61 -1.13 -1.46 -3.74
CA ASN A 61 -1.68 -2.78 -4.04
C ASN A 61 -0.88 -3.54 -5.12
N LYS A 62 -0.07 -2.83 -5.93
CA LYS A 62 0.83 -3.46 -6.92
C LYS A 62 2.01 -4.22 -6.29
N ARG A 63 2.26 -4.04 -4.98
CA ARG A 63 3.34 -4.72 -4.24
C ARG A 63 3.06 -6.19 -3.95
N LEU A 64 1.80 -6.59 -4.03
CA LEU A 64 1.39 -7.97 -3.81
C LEU A 64 0.92 -8.57 -5.13
N ASN A 65 1.51 -9.71 -5.48
CA ASN A 65 1.16 -10.40 -6.72
C ASN A 65 -0.04 -11.33 -6.49
N PHE A 66 -1.16 -11.01 -7.12
CA PHE A 66 -2.40 -11.80 -7.07
C PHE A 66 -2.54 -12.81 -8.23
N ASN A 67 -1.52 -12.96 -9.10
CA ASN A 67 -1.63 -13.78 -10.30
C ASN A 67 -1.93 -15.26 -9.98
N GLU A 68 -1.26 -15.84 -8.96
CA GLU A 68 -1.55 -17.21 -8.54
C GLU A 68 -2.99 -17.34 -8.04
N PHE A 69 -3.43 -16.42 -7.20
CA PHE A 69 -4.79 -16.37 -6.66
C PHE A 69 -5.85 -16.36 -7.79
N VAL A 70 -5.65 -15.51 -8.80
CA VAL A 70 -6.56 -15.42 -9.95
C VAL A 70 -6.49 -16.68 -10.82
N LYS A 71 -5.28 -17.23 -11.06
CA LYS A 71 -5.08 -18.43 -11.89
C LYS A 71 -5.81 -19.65 -11.34
N ILE A 72 -5.93 -19.77 -10.03
CA ILE A 72 -6.64 -20.89 -9.38
C ILE A 72 -8.13 -20.65 -9.17
N GLY A 73 -8.68 -19.53 -9.67
CA GLY A 73 -10.12 -19.23 -9.62
C GLY A 73 -10.54 -18.20 -8.56
N GLY A 74 -9.61 -17.57 -7.88
CA GLY A 74 -9.89 -16.39 -7.04
C GLY A 74 -10.30 -15.19 -7.89
N ASP A 75 -11.20 -14.36 -7.38
CA ASP A 75 -11.69 -13.16 -8.08
C ASP A 75 -11.06 -11.90 -7.48
N TYR A 76 -10.17 -11.27 -8.23
CA TYR A 76 -9.46 -10.04 -7.83
C TYR A 76 -9.88 -8.89 -8.72
N GLN A 77 -10.39 -7.83 -8.11
CA GLN A 77 -10.94 -6.65 -8.78
C GLN A 77 -10.33 -5.37 -8.22
N ILE A 78 -10.28 -4.33 -9.05
CA ILE A 78 -9.74 -3.01 -8.70
C ILE A 78 -10.83 -1.96 -8.93
N ILE A 79 -10.99 -1.02 -7.99
CA ILE A 79 -11.83 0.16 -8.17
C ILE A 79 -10.96 1.36 -8.43
N GLN A 80 -11.13 1.97 -9.60
CA GLN A 80 -10.53 3.25 -9.93
C GLN A 80 -11.18 4.38 -9.14
N SER A 81 -10.37 5.38 -8.78
CA SER A 81 -10.89 6.63 -8.23
C SER A 81 -11.81 7.29 -9.25
N TYR A 82 -13.01 7.67 -8.83
CA TYR A 82 -13.99 8.34 -9.67
C TYR A 82 -14.44 9.62 -9.01
N GLN A 83 -14.40 10.75 -9.74
CA GLN A 83 -14.74 12.10 -9.21
C GLN A 83 -14.04 12.38 -7.88
N ASP A 84 -12.72 12.16 -7.82
CA ASP A 84 -11.87 12.33 -6.63
C ASP A 84 -12.26 11.46 -5.41
N LYS A 85 -13.16 10.49 -5.59
CA LYS A 85 -13.56 9.57 -4.53
C LYS A 85 -12.71 8.30 -4.58
N PHE A 86 -11.91 8.12 -3.55
CA PHE A 86 -11.08 6.95 -3.34
C PHE A 86 -11.86 5.84 -2.61
N MET A 87 -11.76 4.60 -3.07
CA MET A 87 -12.33 3.46 -2.38
C MET A 87 -11.56 3.19 -1.09
N HIS A 88 -12.11 3.60 0.04
CA HIS A 88 -11.44 3.52 1.35
C HIS A 88 -12.15 2.57 2.33
N ASN A 89 -12.94 1.62 1.82
CA ASN A 89 -13.56 0.60 2.63
C ASN A 89 -12.54 -0.39 3.19
N LYS A 90 -12.82 -0.93 4.36
CA LYS A 90 -12.07 -2.01 4.98
C LYS A 90 -13.04 -2.93 5.69
N PHE A 91 -13.53 -3.93 4.96
CA PHE A 91 -14.38 -4.97 5.53
C PHE A 91 -14.18 -6.31 4.82
N ALA A 92 -14.50 -7.38 5.55
CA ALA A 92 -14.58 -8.72 4.99
C ALA A 92 -15.83 -9.44 5.53
N ILE A 93 -16.48 -10.21 4.67
CA ILE A 93 -17.65 -11.03 4.99
C ILE A 93 -17.26 -12.49 4.84
N PHE A 94 -17.53 -13.29 5.86
CA PHE A 94 -17.19 -14.70 5.94
C PHE A 94 -18.46 -15.54 5.95
N ASP A 95 -18.62 -16.41 4.95
CA ASP A 95 -19.75 -17.35 4.79
C ASP A 95 -21.14 -16.72 4.86
N ASN A 96 -21.27 -15.40 4.60
CA ASN A 96 -22.49 -14.62 4.84
C ASN A 96 -23.03 -14.71 6.29
N LYS A 97 -22.16 -15.03 7.25
CA LYS A 97 -22.52 -15.25 8.67
C LYS A 97 -21.78 -14.33 9.62
N LYS A 98 -20.73 -13.67 9.14
CA LYS A 98 -19.92 -12.76 9.95
C LYS A 98 -19.35 -11.65 9.08
N VAL A 99 -19.29 -10.44 9.62
CA VAL A 99 -18.56 -9.31 9.02
C VAL A 99 -17.52 -8.78 10.00
N ILE A 100 -16.33 -8.47 9.49
CA ILE A 100 -15.30 -7.70 10.18
C ILE A 100 -15.11 -6.41 9.40
N THR A 101 -15.22 -5.26 10.09
CA THR A 101 -15.06 -3.93 9.48
C THR A 101 -14.43 -2.96 10.47
N GLY A 102 -13.69 -1.97 9.96
CA GLY A 102 -13.02 -0.97 10.81
C GLY A 102 -11.98 -0.16 10.08
N SER A 103 -10.94 0.24 10.79
CA SER A 103 -9.83 1.01 10.22
C SER A 103 -8.75 0.15 9.57
N TYR A 104 -8.70 -1.15 9.87
CA TYR A 104 -7.61 -2.07 9.56
C TYR A 104 -7.49 -2.38 8.06
N ASN A 105 -6.42 -1.91 7.42
CA ASN A 105 -6.01 -2.39 6.10
C ASN A 105 -5.29 -3.73 6.20
N TRP A 106 -5.35 -4.54 5.15
CA TRP A 106 -4.70 -5.86 5.13
C TRP A 106 -3.22 -5.72 4.77
N THR A 107 -2.48 -5.02 5.62
CA THR A 107 -1.06 -4.71 5.44
C THR A 107 -0.28 -5.03 6.72
N TYR A 108 1.01 -5.33 6.58
CA TYR A 108 1.87 -5.48 7.76
C TYR A 108 1.95 -4.19 8.60
N SER A 109 1.88 -3.01 7.95
CA SER A 109 1.86 -1.73 8.68
C SER A 109 0.64 -1.58 9.58
N ALA A 110 -0.53 -2.07 9.16
CA ALA A 110 -1.72 -2.06 10.01
C ALA A 110 -1.55 -2.95 11.24
N GLU A 111 -0.84 -4.08 11.11
CA GLU A 111 -0.62 -5.00 12.23
C GLU A 111 0.44 -4.51 13.21
N TYR A 112 1.55 -3.95 12.72
CA TYR A 112 2.72 -3.71 13.57
C TYR A 112 2.95 -2.25 13.94
N ASN A 113 2.40 -1.31 13.16
CA ASN A 113 2.77 0.11 13.28
C ASN A 113 1.58 1.04 13.57
N ASN A 114 0.34 0.55 13.49
CA ASN A 114 -0.84 1.37 13.67
C ASN A 114 -1.64 0.93 14.89
N LEU A 115 -2.36 1.88 15.49
CA LEU A 115 -3.44 1.60 16.41
C LEU A 115 -4.73 1.46 15.60
N GLU A 116 -5.22 0.26 15.48
CA GLU A 116 -6.37 -0.07 14.65
C GLU A 116 -7.55 -0.54 15.50
N SER A 117 -8.74 -0.46 14.93
CA SER A 117 -9.96 -0.97 15.55
C SER A 117 -10.83 -1.66 14.52
N VAL A 118 -11.47 -2.76 14.91
CA VAL A 118 -12.47 -3.43 14.11
C VAL A 118 -13.70 -3.77 14.92
N ILE A 119 -14.82 -3.82 14.24
CA ILE A 119 -16.07 -4.39 14.74
C ILE A 119 -16.24 -5.75 14.06
N ILE A 120 -16.53 -6.76 14.88
CA ILE A 120 -16.86 -8.11 14.44
C ILE A 120 -18.32 -8.34 14.77
N SER A 121 -19.15 -8.64 13.78
CA SER A 121 -20.57 -8.81 13.98
C SER A 121 -21.12 -10.03 13.26
N ARG A 122 -22.09 -10.67 13.92
CA ARG A 122 -22.95 -11.74 13.37
C ARG A 122 -24.39 -11.26 13.20
N ASP A 123 -24.62 -9.96 13.24
CA ASP A 123 -25.93 -9.38 12.99
C ASP A 123 -26.31 -9.55 11.51
N GLU A 124 -27.42 -10.23 11.24
CA GLU A 124 -27.87 -10.57 9.89
C GLU A 124 -28.22 -9.31 9.05
N ASN A 125 -28.80 -8.28 9.69
CA ASN A 125 -29.15 -7.05 9.01
C ASN A 125 -27.89 -6.28 8.60
N LEU A 126 -26.90 -6.23 9.49
CA LEU A 126 -25.62 -5.61 9.21
C LEU A 126 -24.89 -6.35 8.09
N ILE A 127 -24.82 -7.68 8.17
CA ILE A 127 -24.21 -8.52 7.13
C ILE A 127 -24.89 -8.29 5.77
N LYS A 128 -26.24 -8.22 5.75
CA LYS A 128 -27.01 -7.93 4.53
C LYS A 128 -26.63 -6.58 3.93
N GLN A 129 -26.47 -5.54 4.75
CA GLN A 129 -26.03 -4.22 4.28
C GLN A 129 -24.63 -4.26 3.69
N PHE A 130 -23.69 -4.97 4.31
CA PHE A 130 -22.34 -5.13 3.78
C PHE A 130 -22.31 -5.97 2.50
N ASN A 131 -23.16 -6.98 2.34
CA ASN A 131 -23.31 -7.71 1.09
C ASN A 131 -23.82 -6.80 -0.05
N ILE A 132 -24.83 -5.96 0.24
CA ILE A 132 -25.33 -4.96 -0.72
C ILE A 132 -24.17 -4.00 -1.09
N ARG A 133 -23.42 -3.53 -0.10
CA ARG A 133 -22.27 -2.65 -0.36
C ARG A 133 -21.20 -3.33 -1.19
N PHE A 134 -20.85 -4.57 -0.87
CA PHE A 134 -19.89 -5.36 -1.67
C PHE A 134 -20.33 -5.47 -3.12
N LYS A 135 -21.60 -5.82 -3.37
CA LYS A 135 -22.17 -5.92 -4.73
C LYS A 135 -22.03 -4.59 -5.47
N GLN A 136 -22.39 -3.46 -4.86
CA GLN A 136 -22.25 -2.12 -5.45
C GLN A 136 -20.78 -1.77 -5.80
N LEU A 137 -19.84 -2.18 -4.96
CA LEU A 137 -18.41 -2.00 -5.24
C LEU A 137 -17.96 -2.92 -6.37
N PHE A 138 -18.41 -4.17 -6.36
CA PHE A 138 -18.05 -5.15 -7.37
C PHE A 138 -18.54 -4.75 -8.78
N GLU A 139 -19.75 -4.20 -8.88
CA GLU A 139 -20.31 -3.68 -10.13
C GLU A 139 -19.52 -2.50 -10.71
N LYS A 140 -18.82 -1.75 -9.87
CA LYS A 140 -17.96 -0.62 -10.25
C LYS A 140 -16.48 -1.01 -10.43
N SER A 141 -16.11 -2.22 -10.05
CA SER A 141 -14.75 -2.71 -10.13
C SER A 141 -14.48 -3.36 -11.49
N VAL A 142 -13.20 -3.47 -11.82
CA VAL A 142 -12.74 -4.13 -13.03
C VAL A 142 -11.57 -5.08 -12.71
N PRO A 143 -11.45 -6.20 -13.41
CA PRO A 143 -10.26 -7.04 -13.26
C PRO A 143 -9.01 -6.31 -13.78
N PRO A 144 -7.83 -6.57 -13.19
CA PRO A 144 -6.57 -5.87 -13.52
C PRO A 144 -6.24 -5.83 -15.02
N ASN A 145 -6.48 -6.94 -15.72
CA ASN A 145 -6.24 -7.05 -17.16
C ASN A 145 -7.13 -6.13 -18.02
N LYS A 146 -8.31 -5.73 -17.54
CA LYS A 146 -9.16 -4.76 -18.23
C LYS A 146 -8.78 -3.31 -17.93
N LEU A 147 -8.17 -3.03 -16.78
CA LEU A 147 -7.56 -1.73 -16.48
C LEU A 147 -6.47 -1.39 -17.47
N THR A 148 -5.58 -2.34 -17.71
CA THR A 148 -4.49 -2.21 -18.68
C THR A 148 -5.04 -1.90 -20.09
N THR A 149 -6.11 -2.56 -20.50
CA THR A 149 -6.71 -2.36 -21.83
C THR A 149 -7.35 -0.98 -21.98
N LYS A 150 -7.99 -0.43 -20.94
CA LYS A 150 -8.65 0.88 -21.02
C LYS A 150 -7.65 2.05 -20.95
N LEU A 151 -6.61 1.93 -20.14
CA LEU A 151 -5.49 2.89 -20.11
C LEU A 151 -4.64 2.82 -21.39
N LEU A 152 -4.48 1.63 -21.98
CA LEU A 152 -3.75 1.43 -23.23
C LEU A 152 -4.50 2.00 -24.46
N ILE A 153 -5.83 1.97 -24.45
CA ILE A 153 -6.64 2.55 -25.54
C ILE A 153 -6.65 4.07 -25.47
N ASP A 154 -6.67 4.65 -24.25
CA ASP A 154 -6.75 6.11 -24.07
C ASP A 154 -5.37 6.81 -24.10
N SER A 155 -4.24 6.09 -23.97
CA SER A 155 -2.92 6.72 -23.81
C SER A 155 -1.81 6.26 -24.77
N GLY A 156 -1.98 5.22 -25.58
CA GLY A 156 -0.90 4.68 -26.42
C GLY A 156 0.30 4.10 -25.62
N ALA A 157 0.07 3.64 -24.39
CA ALA A 157 1.04 3.56 -23.30
C ALA A 157 1.68 2.20 -23.04
N ASP A 158 1.95 1.37 -24.05
CA ASP A 158 2.67 0.09 -23.84
C ASP A 158 4.16 0.28 -23.45
N LYS A 159 4.74 1.44 -23.77
CA LYS A 159 6.13 1.80 -23.44
C LYS A 159 6.25 2.49 -22.05
N SER A 160 5.28 3.31 -21.68
CA SER A 160 5.36 4.15 -20.48
C SER A 160 5.15 3.39 -19.17
N GLU A 161 4.41 2.29 -19.16
CA GLU A 161 4.14 1.52 -17.93
C GLU A 161 5.36 0.65 -17.55
N LYS A 162 6.07 0.09 -18.54
CA LYS A 162 7.36 -0.58 -18.28
C LYS A 162 8.41 0.40 -17.78
N GLU A 163 8.52 1.56 -18.41
CA GLU A 163 9.43 2.63 -17.99
C GLU A 163 9.09 3.13 -16.57
N PHE A 164 7.82 3.24 -16.23
CA PHE A 164 7.40 3.67 -14.89
C PHE A 164 7.79 2.65 -13.80
N VAL A 165 7.56 1.36 -14.04
CA VAL A 165 7.92 0.28 -13.09
C VAL A 165 9.44 0.13 -12.97
N GLU A 166 10.16 0.23 -14.08
CA GLU A 166 11.63 0.21 -14.08
C GLU A 166 12.19 1.41 -13.31
N LEU A 167 11.61 2.59 -13.53
CA LEU A 167 12.03 3.83 -12.87
C LEU A 167 11.71 3.84 -11.36
N GLU A 168 10.58 3.24 -10.93
CA GLU A 168 10.26 3.06 -9.50
C GLU A 168 11.23 2.09 -8.83
N ASN A 169 11.61 1.00 -9.52
CA ASN A 169 12.62 0.07 -9.03
C ASN A 169 13.99 0.73 -8.92
N GLU A 170 14.40 1.53 -9.92
CA GLU A 170 15.62 2.32 -9.84
C GLU A 170 15.60 3.33 -8.67
N LEU A 171 14.47 4.00 -8.45
CA LEU A 171 14.32 4.90 -7.30
C LEU A 171 14.48 4.13 -5.98
N LYS A 172 13.88 2.94 -5.87
CA LYS A 172 14.03 2.08 -4.70
C LYS A 172 15.50 1.70 -4.47
N GLU A 173 16.20 1.28 -5.52
CA GLU A 173 17.62 0.91 -5.45
C GLU A 173 18.49 2.11 -5.05
N ASP A 174 18.27 3.28 -5.64
CA ASP A 174 18.99 4.51 -5.29
C ASP A 174 18.78 4.90 -3.81
N LEU A 175 17.55 4.77 -3.28
CA LEU A 175 17.26 5.05 -1.88
C LEU A 175 17.91 4.03 -0.93
N LEU A 176 17.86 2.75 -1.25
CA LEU A 176 18.48 1.68 -0.45
C LEU A 176 20.01 1.81 -0.46
N LYS A 177 20.61 2.12 -1.62
CA LYS A 177 22.05 2.35 -1.75
C LYS A 177 22.50 3.55 -0.90
N ALA A 178 21.77 4.66 -0.94
CA ALA A 178 22.07 5.81 -0.10
C ALA A 178 21.98 5.47 1.40
N TRP A 179 20.99 4.67 1.80
CA TRP A 179 20.85 4.17 3.16
C TRP A 179 22.03 3.26 3.58
N GLU A 180 22.46 2.34 2.72
CA GLU A 180 23.62 1.48 2.97
C GLU A 180 24.91 2.29 3.10
N GLU A 181 25.17 3.21 2.17
CA GLU A 181 26.36 4.07 2.18
C GLU A 181 26.38 4.98 3.42
N SER A 182 25.23 5.54 3.81
CA SER A 182 25.14 6.33 5.04
C SER A 182 25.47 5.51 6.29
N GLY A 183 25.08 4.24 6.32
CA GLY A 183 25.39 3.31 7.40
C GLY A 183 26.87 2.92 7.51
N LYS A 184 27.61 2.96 6.39
CA LYS A 184 29.08 2.78 6.40
C LYS A 184 29.80 3.96 7.04
N ILE A 185 29.19 5.15 6.97
CA ILE A 185 29.74 6.38 7.57
C ILE A 185 29.38 6.45 9.06
N ASP A 186 28.13 6.19 9.41
CA ASP A 186 27.67 6.12 10.81
C ASP A 186 26.56 5.06 10.92
N LYS A 187 26.82 4.00 11.69
CA LYS A 187 25.84 2.90 11.93
C LYS A 187 24.51 3.38 12.50
N LYS A 188 24.46 4.52 13.19
CA LYS A 188 23.23 5.09 13.73
C LYS A 188 22.30 5.61 12.64
N LEU A 189 22.80 5.85 11.42
CA LEU A 189 22.02 6.26 10.27
C LEU A 189 21.37 5.06 9.57
N GLN A 190 21.84 3.85 9.84
CA GLN A 190 21.23 2.60 9.36
C GLN A 190 20.00 2.24 10.20
N ASN A 191 19.01 3.12 10.20
CA ASN A 191 17.74 2.85 10.88
C ASN A 191 16.90 1.87 10.05
N LYS A 192 16.57 0.70 10.64
CA LYS A 192 15.71 -0.31 10.04
C LYS A 192 14.34 0.25 9.61
N PHE A 193 13.86 1.28 10.29
CA PHE A 193 12.63 2.01 9.95
C PHE A 193 12.59 2.48 8.48
N ILE A 194 13.74 2.86 7.89
CA ILE A 194 13.80 3.31 6.48
C ILE A 194 13.50 2.16 5.52
N ILE A 195 14.05 0.97 5.78
CA ILE A 195 13.76 -0.22 4.95
C ILE A 195 12.29 -0.60 5.08
N ASP A 196 11.81 -0.74 6.32
CA ASP A 196 10.42 -1.06 6.60
C ASP A 196 9.47 -0.02 5.96
N PHE A 197 9.91 1.25 5.93
CA PHE A 197 9.14 2.34 5.34
C PHE A 197 9.07 2.26 3.80
N ILE A 198 10.20 1.95 3.15
CA ILE A 198 10.25 1.72 1.69
C ILE A 198 9.47 0.44 1.33
N GLU A 199 9.59 -0.61 2.14
CA GLU A 199 8.85 -1.86 1.92
C GLU A 199 7.34 -1.69 2.10
N ASN A 200 6.91 -0.90 3.11
CA ASN A 200 5.49 -0.68 3.39
C ASN A 200 4.81 0.31 2.45
N TYR A 201 5.51 1.33 1.96
CA TYR A 201 4.91 2.41 1.14
C TYR A 201 5.42 2.46 -0.30
N GLY A 202 6.40 1.61 -0.70
CA GLY A 202 7.15 1.70 -1.95
C GLY A 202 8.06 2.92 -1.99
N ALA A 203 8.89 3.00 -3.01
CA ALA A 203 9.83 4.11 -3.15
C ALA A 203 9.10 5.46 -3.28
N ILE A 204 8.10 5.53 -4.15
CA ILE A 204 7.29 6.75 -4.37
C ILE A 204 6.54 7.15 -3.08
N GLY A 205 5.85 6.20 -2.45
CA GLY A 205 5.09 6.47 -1.23
C GLY A 205 5.98 6.88 -0.05
N ALA A 206 7.17 6.30 0.07
CA ALA A 206 8.16 6.71 1.07
C ALA A 206 8.64 8.15 0.83
N CYS A 207 8.98 8.52 -0.42
CA CYS A 207 9.37 9.88 -0.77
C CYS A 207 8.28 10.90 -0.42
N LYS A 208 7.04 10.65 -0.83
CA LYS A 208 5.90 11.54 -0.54
C LYS A 208 5.70 11.74 0.97
N ARG A 209 5.72 10.67 1.75
CA ARG A 209 5.54 10.76 3.20
C ARG A 209 6.70 11.46 3.90
N LEU A 210 7.94 11.19 3.50
CA LEU A 210 9.11 11.86 4.05
C LEU A 210 9.09 13.37 3.78
N MET A 211 8.57 13.77 2.62
CA MET A 211 8.41 15.18 2.29
C MET A 211 7.18 15.81 2.93
N SER A 212 6.13 15.05 3.24
CA SER A 212 4.88 15.58 3.82
C SER A 212 5.03 16.21 5.21
N THR A 213 6.13 15.94 5.92
CA THR A 213 6.42 16.53 7.24
C THR A 213 6.77 18.03 7.20
N GLY A 214 6.77 18.64 6.00
CA GLY A 214 7.05 20.08 5.82
C GLY A 214 8.51 20.46 6.02
N LEU A 215 8.79 21.76 5.86
CA LEU A 215 10.13 22.33 6.03
C LEU A 215 10.56 22.44 7.51
N GLU A 216 9.61 22.37 8.44
CA GLU A 216 9.86 22.56 9.88
C GLU A 216 10.42 21.30 10.56
N ARG A 217 10.15 20.11 10.01
CA ARG A 217 10.65 18.84 10.53
C ARG A 217 11.64 18.20 9.58
N ILE A 218 12.85 18.78 9.55
CA ILE A 218 13.96 18.16 8.82
C ILE A 218 14.46 16.98 9.65
N GLN A 219 14.61 15.84 9.01
CA GLN A 219 14.98 14.61 9.70
C GLN A 219 16.43 14.67 10.18
N ASN A 220 16.70 14.10 11.36
CA ASN A 220 18.06 14.04 11.91
C ASN A 220 19.08 13.41 10.94
N GLY A 221 18.64 12.45 10.12
CA GLY A 221 19.48 11.85 9.09
C GLY A 221 19.95 12.82 8.02
N PHE A 222 19.06 13.74 7.57
CA PHE A 222 19.43 14.79 6.63
C PHE A 222 20.49 15.76 7.21
N ILE A 223 20.23 16.26 8.41
CA ILE A 223 21.15 17.18 9.11
C ILE A 223 22.52 16.53 9.27
N LYS A 224 22.55 15.26 9.68
CA LYS A 224 23.80 14.52 9.87
C LYS A 224 24.58 14.34 8.56
N MET A 225 23.90 14.02 7.46
CA MET A 225 24.54 13.94 6.15
C MET A 225 25.06 15.29 5.66
N TRP A 226 24.33 16.37 5.93
CA TRP A 226 24.79 17.72 5.63
C TRP A 226 26.05 18.09 6.42
N GLU A 227 26.09 17.84 7.74
CA GLU A 227 27.27 18.06 8.61
C GLU A 227 28.51 17.30 8.10
N LEU A 228 28.31 16.12 7.55
CA LEU A 228 29.36 15.25 7.02
C LEU A 228 29.74 15.55 5.56
N ASN A 229 29.18 16.61 4.96
CA ASN A 229 29.34 16.95 3.54
C ASN A 229 28.91 15.83 2.58
N ARG A 230 27.96 14.99 2.99
CA ARG A 230 27.41 13.85 2.20
C ARG A 230 25.92 14.04 1.92
N ILE A 231 25.54 15.26 1.54
CA ILE A 231 24.16 15.59 1.15
C ILE A 231 23.69 14.76 -0.04
N ASP A 232 24.62 14.25 -0.86
CA ASP A 232 24.41 13.34 -1.96
C ASP A 232 23.69 12.03 -1.55
N LEU A 233 23.82 11.63 -0.28
CA LEU A 233 23.19 10.44 0.30
C LEU A 233 21.83 10.72 0.96
N THR A 234 21.30 11.93 0.84
CA THR A 234 19.96 12.24 1.38
C THR A 234 18.85 11.85 0.40
N PHE A 235 17.68 11.57 0.92
CA PHE A 235 16.52 11.27 0.10
C PHE A 235 16.12 12.46 -0.76
N GLU A 236 16.26 13.66 -0.22
CA GLU A 236 16.02 14.91 -0.94
C GLU A 236 16.87 15.00 -2.21
N SER A 237 18.16 14.68 -2.13
CA SER A 237 19.06 14.72 -3.29
C SER A 237 18.72 13.65 -4.33
N ILE A 238 18.15 12.53 -3.92
CA ILE A 238 17.70 11.47 -4.83
C ILE A 238 16.39 11.89 -5.50
N ILE A 239 15.45 12.43 -4.74
CA ILE A 239 14.13 12.88 -5.21
C ILE A 239 14.24 13.91 -6.32
N VAL A 240 15.19 14.84 -6.23
CA VAL A 240 15.37 15.92 -7.23
C VAL A 240 16.13 15.51 -8.49
N LYS A 241 16.60 14.25 -8.58
CA LYS A 241 17.25 13.76 -9.81
C LYS A 241 16.30 13.85 -10.99
N ASN A 242 16.77 14.38 -12.10
CA ASN A 242 15.96 14.66 -13.30
C ASN A 242 15.23 13.41 -13.83
N LYS A 243 15.82 12.23 -13.68
CA LYS A 243 15.23 10.96 -14.10
C LYS A 243 13.94 10.59 -13.33
N TYR A 244 13.73 11.12 -12.11
CA TYR A 244 12.54 10.85 -11.29
C TYR A 244 11.47 11.92 -11.36
N LYS A 245 11.67 12.97 -12.17
CA LYS A 245 10.76 14.11 -12.28
C LYS A 245 9.33 13.72 -12.71
N ASN A 246 9.19 12.70 -13.55
CA ASN A 246 7.89 12.22 -14.02
C ASN A 246 7.30 11.13 -13.11
N LEU A 247 8.05 10.66 -12.11
CA LEU A 247 7.63 9.61 -11.18
C LEU A 247 7.01 10.18 -9.91
N LEU A 248 7.44 11.37 -9.50
CA LEU A 248 7.04 12.04 -8.26
C LEU A 248 6.20 13.28 -8.58
N ASP A 249 5.26 13.61 -7.70
CA ASP A 249 4.45 14.82 -7.86
C ASP A 249 5.26 16.11 -7.59
N ASP A 250 4.82 17.20 -8.20
CA ASP A 250 5.49 18.51 -8.11
C ASP A 250 5.67 18.99 -6.68
N LYS A 251 4.72 18.69 -5.80
CA LYS A 251 4.78 19.07 -4.37
C LYS A 251 5.95 18.37 -3.68
N THR A 252 6.13 17.07 -3.92
CA THR A 252 7.22 16.27 -3.36
C THR A 252 8.59 16.79 -3.84
N ILE A 253 8.71 17.07 -5.13
CA ILE A 253 9.94 17.60 -5.73
C ILE A 253 10.25 19.02 -5.22
N THR A 254 9.25 19.87 -5.13
CA THR A 254 9.39 21.25 -4.62
C THR A 254 9.89 21.24 -3.19
N LEU A 255 9.26 20.46 -2.31
CA LEU A 255 9.68 20.37 -0.90
C LEU A 255 11.11 19.84 -0.74
N ALA A 256 11.49 18.83 -1.52
CA ALA A 256 12.86 18.31 -1.51
C ALA A 256 13.87 19.38 -1.99
N THR A 257 13.53 20.11 -3.05
CA THR A 257 14.35 21.20 -3.58
C THR A 257 14.52 22.34 -2.57
N GLU A 258 13.45 22.74 -1.90
CA GLU A 258 13.48 23.80 -0.88
C GLU A 258 14.32 23.40 0.32
N ARG A 259 14.22 22.13 0.79
CA ARG A 259 15.07 21.60 1.85
C ARG A 259 16.54 21.64 1.47
N LEU A 260 16.91 21.21 0.26
CA LEU A 260 18.28 21.26 -0.23
C LEU A 260 18.81 22.69 -0.31
N LYS A 261 18.01 23.64 -0.82
CA LYS A 261 18.39 25.06 -0.90
C LYS A 261 18.66 25.69 0.47
N LYS A 262 17.85 25.35 1.48
CA LYS A 262 18.01 25.86 2.85
C LYS A 262 19.37 25.50 3.47
N PHE A 263 19.97 24.40 3.02
CA PHE A 263 21.24 23.88 3.50
C PHE A 263 22.41 24.00 2.51
N GLN A 264 22.18 24.59 1.33
CA GLN A 264 23.28 25.03 0.50
C GLN A 264 23.99 26.20 1.22
N LYS A 265 25.25 25.99 1.60
CA LYS A 265 26.07 27.08 2.15
C LYS A 265 26.09 28.19 1.12
N SER A 266 25.75 29.43 1.53
CA SER A 266 26.12 30.62 0.79
C SER A 266 27.65 30.60 0.69
N THR A 267 28.14 30.29 -0.48
CA THR A 267 29.56 30.45 -0.86
C THR A 267 29.93 31.90 -0.86
#